data_9b566d58e17efeca212f457bb8f44cfe
#
_entry.id   9b566d58e17efeca212f457bb8f44cfe
#
_cell.length_a   1.000
_cell.length_b   1.000
_cell.length_c   1.000
_cell.angle_alpha   90.00
_cell.angle_beta   90.00
_cell.angle_gamma   90.00
#
_symmetry.space_group_name_H-M   'P 1'
#
loop_
_entity.id
_entity.type
_entity.pdbx_description
1 polymer ?
#
loop_
_entity_poly.entity_id
_entity_poly.type
_entity_poly.pdbx_seq_one_letter_code
_entity_poly.pdbx_strand_id
1 'polypeptide(L)'
;MDKATILGLFSGIFLIGMGMYGGSIENSVPITNFWSLNSIFIVLGGTMAATAVAFPMKEVLRILGLISMVFKKPRYILPQIIEDIVQIAEDYRNGEGQIVRNIDKIKNFFLKDGIQFIIDDLKIEEIVDLLEKREFYRNERETQEANLMNKMGVFAPAFGLVGTLIGLVFMLF
;
A
#
# COMPACT_ATOMS: atom_id res chain seq x y z
N MET A 1 -12.44 -2.96 1.67
CA MET A 1 -12.61 -2.89 0.21
C MET A 1 -14.08 -2.67 -0.07
N ASP A 2 -14.35 -1.74 -0.96
CA ASP A 2 -15.73 -1.42 -1.35
C ASP A 2 -16.33 -2.57 -2.15
N LYS A 3 -17.63 -2.83 -1.99
CA LYS A 3 -18.33 -3.92 -2.73
C LYS A 3 -18.18 -3.74 -4.24
N ALA A 4 -18.19 -2.49 -4.71
CA ALA A 4 -17.97 -2.12 -6.11
C ALA A 4 -16.59 -2.54 -6.62
N THR A 5 -15.53 -2.35 -5.83
CA THR A 5 -14.15 -2.74 -6.20
C THR A 5 -14.02 -4.26 -6.36
N ILE A 6 -14.62 -5.01 -5.44
CA ILE A 6 -14.61 -6.48 -5.51
C ILE A 6 -15.37 -6.96 -6.75
N LEU A 7 -16.58 -6.41 -6.98
CA LEU A 7 -17.40 -6.78 -8.13
C LEU A 7 -16.70 -6.43 -9.45
N GLY A 8 -16.07 -5.23 -9.53
CA GLY A 8 -15.31 -4.79 -10.71
C GLY A 8 -14.11 -5.69 -11.01
N LEU A 9 -13.36 -6.07 -9.96
CA LEU A 9 -12.20 -6.96 -10.12
C LEU A 9 -12.63 -8.35 -10.63
N PHE A 10 -13.65 -8.94 -10.01
CA PHE A 10 -14.14 -10.26 -10.43
C PHE A 10 -14.75 -10.24 -11.82
N SER A 11 -15.56 -9.23 -12.16
CA SER A 11 -16.16 -9.12 -13.50
C SER A 11 -15.08 -8.89 -14.57
N GLY A 12 -14.04 -8.07 -14.29
CA GLY A 12 -12.93 -7.87 -15.21
C GLY A 12 -12.14 -9.16 -15.48
N ILE A 13 -11.75 -9.89 -14.44
CA ILE A 13 -11.04 -11.17 -14.59
C ILE A 13 -11.91 -12.19 -15.33
N PHE A 14 -13.21 -12.26 -15.03
CA PHE A 14 -14.15 -13.17 -15.68
C PHE A 14 -14.27 -12.88 -17.17
N LEU A 15 -14.45 -11.60 -17.56
CA LEU A 15 -14.56 -11.20 -18.97
C LEU A 15 -13.29 -11.46 -19.75
N ILE A 16 -12.10 -11.20 -19.15
CA ILE A 16 -10.81 -11.55 -19.77
C ILE A 16 -10.71 -13.06 -19.99
N GLY A 17 -11.02 -13.86 -18.98
CA GLY A 17 -10.99 -15.32 -19.07
C GLY A 17 -11.97 -15.86 -20.13
N MET A 18 -13.16 -15.27 -20.23
CA MET A 18 -14.15 -15.63 -21.24
C MET A 18 -13.68 -15.28 -22.66
N GLY A 19 -13.03 -14.12 -22.82
CA GLY A 19 -12.42 -13.73 -24.10
C GLY A 19 -11.29 -14.67 -24.53
N MET A 20 -10.41 -15.05 -23.58
CA MET A 20 -9.34 -16.02 -23.84
C MET A 20 -9.91 -17.40 -24.23
N TYR A 21 -10.97 -17.86 -23.55
CA TYR A 21 -11.61 -19.13 -23.84
C TYR A 21 -12.28 -19.12 -25.21
N GLY A 22 -13.01 -18.05 -25.55
CA GLY A 22 -13.63 -17.90 -26.86
C GLY A 22 -12.61 -17.89 -28.01
N GLY A 23 -11.54 -17.12 -27.86
CA GLY A 23 -10.45 -17.08 -28.83
C GLY A 23 -9.70 -18.41 -28.96
N SER A 24 -9.58 -19.18 -27.88
CA SER A 24 -8.99 -20.53 -27.88
C SER A 24 -9.81 -21.50 -28.75
N ILE A 25 -11.14 -21.46 -28.64
CA ILE A 25 -12.03 -22.32 -29.42
C ILE A 25 -12.02 -21.93 -30.89
N GLU A 26 -12.16 -20.63 -31.17
CA GLU A 26 -12.24 -20.10 -32.55
C GLU A 26 -10.99 -20.39 -33.34
N ASN A 27 -9.80 -20.26 -32.73
CA ASN A 27 -8.51 -20.43 -33.40
C ASN A 27 -7.90 -21.83 -33.19
N SER A 28 -8.59 -22.76 -32.52
CA SER A 28 -8.07 -24.10 -32.20
C SER A 28 -6.73 -24.07 -31.45
N VAL A 29 -6.45 -23.03 -30.67
CA VAL A 29 -5.23 -22.86 -29.89
C VAL A 29 -5.48 -23.28 -28.47
N PRO A 30 -4.72 -24.23 -27.90
CA PRO A 30 -4.93 -24.65 -26.51
C PRO A 30 -4.71 -23.52 -25.54
N ILE A 31 -5.56 -23.41 -24.54
CA ILE A 31 -5.53 -22.37 -23.49
C ILE A 31 -4.17 -22.29 -22.78
N THR A 32 -3.43 -23.42 -22.71
CA THR A 32 -2.09 -23.49 -22.12
C THR A 32 -1.07 -22.58 -22.82
N ASN A 33 -1.29 -22.22 -24.09
CA ASN A 33 -0.39 -21.33 -24.84
C ASN A 33 -0.47 -19.88 -24.36
N PHE A 34 -1.55 -19.49 -23.68
CA PHE A 34 -1.65 -18.17 -23.02
C PHE A 34 -0.84 -18.10 -21.73
N TRP A 35 -0.35 -19.23 -21.21
CA TRP A 35 0.45 -19.30 -20.02
C TRP A 35 1.92 -19.55 -20.36
N SER A 36 2.72 -18.51 -20.34
CA SER A 36 4.16 -18.56 -20.62
C SER A 36 4.96 -18.19 -19.39
N LEU A 37 5.72 -19.13 -18.86
CA LEU A 37 6.61 -18.89 -17.74
C LEU A 37 7.69 -17.85 -18.07
N ASN A 38 8.20 -17.88 -19.32
CA ASN A 38 9.19 -16.92 -19.80
C ASN A 38 8.65 -15.49 -19.80
N SER A 39 7.40 -15.29 -20.22
CA SER A 39 6.74 -13.97 -20.19
C SER A 39 6.58 -13.45 -18.76
N ILE A 40 6.27 -14.31 -17.82
CA ILE A 40 6.17 -13.97 -16.39
C ILE A 40 7.54 -13.48 -15.87
N PHE A 41 8.61 -14.18 -16.18
CA PHE A 41 9.96 -13.76 -15.78
C PHE A 41 10.38 -12.44 -16.43
N ILE A 42 10.03 -12.20 -17.69
CA ILE A 42 10.33 -10.93 -18.37
C ILE A 42 9.58 -9.78 -17.69
N VAL A 43 8.27 -9.93 -17.46
CA VAL A 43 7.45 -8.86 -16.88
C VAL A 43 7.82 -8.60 -15.42
N LEU A 44 7.82 -9.63 -14.59
CA LEU A 44 8.12 -9.47 -13.16
C LEU A 44 9.60 -9.10 -12.93
N GLY A 45 10.51 -9.82 -13.58
CA GLY A 45 11.95 -9.57 -13.45
C GLY A 45 12.34 -8.18 -13.99
N GLY A 46 11.84 -7.83 -15.16
CA GLY A 46 12.09 -6.51 -15.77
C GLY A 46 11.51 -5.36 -14.92
N THR A 47 10.27 -5.52 -14.44
CA THR A 47 9.64 -4.52 -13.54
C THR A 47 10.44 -4.35 -12.26
N MET A 48 10.83 -5.45 -11.61
CA MET A 48 11.63 -5.39 -10.38
C MET A 48 13.02 -4.80 -10.61
N ALA A 49 13.69 -5.18 -11.70
CA ALA A 49 15.00 -4.63 -12.05
C ALA A 49 14.92 -3.12 -12.33
N ALA A 50 13.95 -2.67 -13.13
CA ALA A 50 13.76 -1.25 -13.42
C ALA A 50 13.41 -0.46 -12.15
N THR A 51 12.61 -1.03 -11.25
CA THR A 51 12.28 -0.42 -9.97
C THR A 51 13.52 -0.30 -9.08
N ALA A 52 14.36 -1.34 -9.01
CA ALA A 52 15.60 -1.33 -8.22
C ALA A 52 16.64 -0.32 -8.76
N VAL A 53 16.62 0.00 -10.06
CA VAL A 53 17.46 1.05 -10.65
C VAL A 53 16.90 2.44 -10.35
N ALA A 54 15.58 2.59 -10.32
CA ALA A 54 14.92 3.88 -10.16
C ALA A 54 14.80 4.33 -8.69
N PHE A 55 14.83 3.40 -7.73
CA PHE A 55 14.59 3.67 -6.30
C PHE A 55 15.64 3.01 -5.39
N PRO A 56 15.90 3.58 -4.20
CA PRO A 56 16.77 2.97 -3.22
C PRO A 56 16.29 1.57 -2.81
N MET A 57 17.21 0.62 -2.67
CA MET A 57 16.90 -0.78 -2.34
C MET A 57 16.04 -0.94 -1.07
N LYS A 58 16.20 -0.05 -0.09
CA LYS A 58 15.38 -0.06 1.15
C LYS A 58 13.90 0.15 0.86
N GLU A 59 13.55 0.98 -0.10
CA GLU A 59 12.17 1.24 -0.52
C GLU A 59 11.61 0.07 -1.32
N VAL A 60 12.41 -0.50 -2.22
CA VAL A 60 12.03 -1.68 -3.02
C VAL A 60 11.67 -2.87 -2.13
N LEU A 61 12.46 -3.16 -1.09
CA LEU A 61 12.18 -4.24 -0.16
C LEU A 61 10.89 -4.04 0.66
N ARG A 62 10.46 -2.79 0.84
CA ARG A 62 9.21 -2.46 1.54
C ARG A 62 7.95 -2.73 0.70
N ILE A 63 8.09 -2.88 -0.63
CA ILE A 63 6.97 -3.16 -1.54
C ILE A 63 6.15 -4.36 -1.08
N LEU A 64 6.79 -5.44 -0.65
CA LEU A 64 6.12 -6.65 -0.16
C LEU A 64 5.23 -6.34 1.05
N GLY A 65 5.69 -5.45 1.94
CA GLY A 65 4.91 -4.94 3.06
C GLY A 65 3.71 -4.10 2.61
N LEU A 66 3.91 -3.21 1.64
CA LEU A 66 2.87 -2.34 1.10
C LEU A 66 1.76 -3.14 0.42
N ILE A 67 2.10 -4.14 -0.40
CA ILE A 67 1.11 -5.04 -1.02
C ILE A 67 0.24 -5.72 0.05
N SER A 68 0.85 -6.17 1.15
CA SER A 68 0.11 -6.78 2.25
C SER A 68 -0.84 -5.80 2.97
N MET A 69 -0.53 -4.49 2.94
CA MET A 69 -1.38 -3.46 3.56
C MET A 69 -2.68 -3.22 2.80
N VAL A 70 -2.69 -3.40 1.47
CA VAL A 70 -3.90 -3.24 0.64
C VAL A 70 -5.00 -4.21 1.09
N PHE A 71 -4.64 -5.39 1.58
CA PHE A 71 -5.58 -6.41 2.05
C PHE A 71 -5.94 -6.28 3.54
N LYS A 72 -5.29 -5.38 4.29
CA LYS A 72 -5.60 -5.13 5.70
C LYS A 72 -6.66 -4.05 5.86
N LYS A 73 -7.52 -4.21 6.85
CA LYS A 73 -8.49 -3.17 7.23
C LYS A 73 -7.75 -1.95 7.79
N PRO A 74 -8.30 -0.73 7.62
CA PRO A 74 -7.74 0.47 8.23
C PRO A 74 -7.58 0.26 9.74
N ARG A 75 -6.43 0.68 10.26
CA ARG A 75 -6.00 0.39 11.64
C ARG A 75 -6.78 1.20 12.67
N TYR A 76 -7.37 2.31 12.25
CA TYR A 76 -8.08 3.25 13.11
C TYR A 76 -9.42 3.64 12.48
N ILE A 77 -10.46 3.59 13.28
CA ILE A 77 -11.80 4.03 12.92
C ILE A 77 -12.04 5.35 13.66
N LEU A 78 -12.49 6.39 12.95
CA LEU A 78 -12.68 7.73 13.50
C LEU A 78 -13.45 7.75 14.85
N PRO A 79 -14.56 7.00 15.02
CA PRO A 79 -15.26 6.94 16.30
C PRO A 79 -14.38 6.48 17.48
N GLN A 80 -13.49 5.52 17.27
CA GLN A 80 -12.59 5.05 18.33
C GLN A 80 -11.58 6.13 18.76
N ILE A 81 -11.08 6.93 17.80
CA ILE A 81 -10.17 8.03 18.13
C ILE A 81 -10.89 9.09 18.97
N ILE A 82 -12.17 9.38 18.65
CA ILE A 82 -12.97 10.33 19.44
C ILE A 82 -13.19 9.82 20.85
N GLU A 83 -13.53 8.54 21.01
CA GLU A 83 -13.69 7.89 22.33
C GLU A 83 -12.37 7.95 23.13
N ASP A 84 -11.24 7.64 22.49
CA ASP A 84 -9.91 7.72 23.12
C ASP A 84 -9.62 9.16 23.60
N ILE A 85 -9.93 10.19 22.81
CA ILE A 85 -9.72 11.62 23.18
C ILE A 85 -10.59 12.00 24.35
N VAL A 86 -11.88 11.61 24.35
CA VAL A 86 -12.81 11.90 25.46
C VAL A 86 -12.33 11.24 26.75
N GLN A 87 -11.94 9.97 26.68
CA GLN A 87 -11.41 9.24 27.82
C GLN A 87 -10.17 9.91 28.42
N ILE A 88 -9.25 10.37 27.55
CA ILE A 88 -8.04 11.08 27.97
C ILE A 88 -8.38 12.40 28.66
N ALA A 89 -9.35 13.15 28.12
CA ALA A 89 -9.78 14.40 28.72
C ALA A 89 -10.40 14.18 30.11
N GLU A 90 -11.15 13.09 30.30
CA GLU A 90 -11.68 12.70 31.61
C GLU A 90 -10.57 12.28 32.57
N ASP A 91 -9.60 11.47 32.12
CA ASP A 91 -8.45 11.05 32.93
C ASP A 91 -7.61 12.26 33.38
N TYR A 92 -7.46 13.28 32.53
CA TYR A 92 -6.78 14.54 32.87
C TYR A 92 -7.51 15.31 33.96
N ARG A 93 -8.84 15.40 33.87
CA ARG A 93 -9.67 16.08 34.90
C ARG A 93 -9.63 15.37 36.26
N ASN A 94 -9.42 14.07 36.27
CA ASN A 94 -9.36 13.25 37.48
C ASN A 94 -7.94 13.22 38.09
N GLY A 95 -6.96 13.86 37.47
CA GLY A 95 -5.59 14.05 37.96
C GLY A 95 -4.52 13.45 37.07
N GLU A 96 -3.40 14.15 36.96
CA GLU A 96 -2.28 13.80 36.06
C GLU A 96 -1.77 12.37 36.21
N GLY A 97 -1.82 11.80 37.42
CA GLY A 97 -1.41 10.42 37.66
C GLY A 97 -2.24 9.35 36.95
N GLN A 98 -3.47 9.66 36.51
CA GLN A 98 -4.31 8.71 35.77
C GLN A 98 -3.96 8.65 34.31
N ILE A 99 -3.59 9.77 33.69
CA ILE A 99 -3.10 9.81 32.30
C ILE A 99 -1.85 8.97 32.15
N VAL A 100 -0.87 9.14 33.05
CA VAL A 100 0.39 8.38 33.00
C VAL A 100 0.16 6.88 33.05
N ARG A 101 -0.83 6.42 33.83
CA ARG A 101 -1.18 4.98 33.93
C ARG A 101 -1.93 4.44 32.70
N ASN A 102 -2.68 5.29 32.01
CA ASN A 102 -3.55 4.89 30.91
C ASN A 102 -2.94 5.13 29.52
N ILE A 103 -1.82 5.84 29.43
CA ILE A 103 -1.17 6.17 28.15
C ILE A 103 -0.86 4.92 27.29
N ASP A 104 -0.56 3.78 27.92
CA ASP A 104 -0.28 2.53 27.22
C ASP A 104 -1.51 1.86 26.61
N LYS A 105 -2.70 2.26 27.02
CA LYS A 105 -3.97 1.78 26.43
C LYS A 105 -4.28 2.45 25.11
N ILE A 106 -3.69 3.60 24.84
CA ILE A 106 -3.91 4.38 23.62
C ILE A 106 -3.25 3.67 22.45
N LYS A 107 -4.06 3.24 21.49
CA LYS A 107 -3.61 2.51 20.30
C LYS A 107 -3.06 3.42 19.22
N ASN A 108 -3.53 4.67 19.18
CA ASN A 108 -3.10 5.64 18.18
C ASN A 108 -1.78 6.27 18.60
N PHE A 109 -0.71 5.98 17.86
CA PHE A 109 0.64 6.48 18.16
C PHE A 109 0.75 8.00 18.14
N PHE A 110 0.05 8.66 17.20
CA PHE A 110 0.09 10.12 17.10
C PHE A 110 -0.54 10.78 18.33
N LEU A 111 -1.68 10.26 18.77
CA LEU A 111 -2.36 10.72 19.98
C LEU A 111 -1.51 10.42 21.23
N LYS A 112 -0.93 9.22 21.31
CA LYS A 112 -0.04 8.83 22.42
C LYS A 112 1.15 9.78 22.55
N ASP A 113 1.79 10.12 21.43
CA ASP A 113 2.94 11.03 21.44
C ASP A 113 2.54 12.45 21.86
N GLY A 114 1.39 12.96 21.36
CA GLY A 114 0.89 14.27 21.78
C GLY A 114 0.62 14.34 23.27
N ILE A 115 0.05 13.28 23.84
CA ILE A 115 -0.20 13.20 25.29
C ILE A 115 1.10 13.08 26.07
N GLN A 116 2.09 12.34 25.56
CA GLN A 116 3.39 12.26 26.20
C GLN A 116 4.05 13.63 26.28
N PHE A 117 3.96 14.46 25.23
CA PHE A 117 4.48 15.82 25.24
C PHE A 117 3.78 16.72 26.27
N ILE A 118 2.48 16.50 26.51
CA ILE A 118 1.74 17.20 27.56
C ILE A 118 2.23 16.75 28.96
N ILE A 119 2.46 15.47 29.17
CA ILE A 119 3.00 14.93 30.42
C ILE A 119 4.42 15.44 30.68
N ASP A 120 5.20 15.60 29.62
CA ASP A 120 6.59 16.13 29.69
C ASP A 120 6.62 17.66 29.86
N ASP A 121 5.46 18.30 30.06
CA ASP A 121 5.29 19.76 30.32
C ASP A 121 5.85 20.65 29.20
N LEU A 122 5.77 20.20 27.92
CA LEU A 122 6.16 21.02 26.78
C LEU A 122 5.13 22.12 26.55
N LYS A 123 5.60 23.28 26.04
CA LYS A 123 4.71 24.37 25.66
C LYS A 123 3.86 23.97 24.45
N ILE A 124 2.64 24.50 24.38
CA ILE A 124 1.68 24.14 23.34
C ILE A 124 2.23 24.44 21.93
N GLU A 125 3.00 25.52 21.77
CA GLU A 125 3.60 25.88 20.49
C GLU A 125 4.66 24.85 20.05
N GLU A 126 5.41 24.31 21.01
CA GLU A 126 6.42 23.27 20.76
C GLU A 126 5.75 21.95 20.40
N ILE A 127 4.65 21.60 21.08
CA ILE A 127 3.88 20.39 20.81
C ILE A 127 3.29 20.44 19.38
N VAL A 128 2.71 21.57 19.00
CA VAL A 128 2.14 21.78 17.66
C VAL A 128 3.23 21.63 16.60
N ASP A 129 4.37 22.33 16.75
CA ASP A 129 5.49 22.24 15.80
C ASP A 129 6.03 20.81 15.65
N LEU A 130 6.18 20.08 16.75
CA LEU A 130 6.66 18.70 16.74
C LEU A 130 5.68 17.75 16.05
N LEU A 131 4.37 17.90 16.31
CA LEU A 131 3.34 17.06 15.72
C LEU A 131 3.16 17.36 14.22
N GLU A 132 3.21 18.64 13.82
CA GLU A 132 3.15 19.05 12.41
C GLU A 132 4.36 18.51 11.62
N LYS A 133 5.57 18.63 12.16
CA LYS A 133 6.79 18.06 11.56
C LYS A 133 6.68 16.54 11.41
N ARG A 134 6.15 15.86 12.43
CA ARG A 134 5.98 14.42 12.40
C ARG A 134 4.97 13.97 11.33
N GLU A 135 3.87 14.70 11.20
CA GLU A 135 2.89 14.45 10.14
C GLU A 135 3.47 14.73 8.76
N PHE A 136 4.21 15.83 8.60
CA PHE A 136 4.87 16.18 7.35
C PHE A 136 5.83 15.06 6.88
N TYR A 137 6.73 14.59 7.74
CA TYR A 137 7.66 13.51 7.38
C TYR A 137 6.96 12.17 7.14
N ARG A 138 5.87 11.92 7.83
CA ARG A 138 5.06 10.73 7.59
C ARG A 138 4.39 10.80 6.22
N ASN A 139 3.76 11.92 5.89
CA ASN A 139 3.09 12.14 4.61
C ASN A 139 4.09 12.09 3.44
N GLU A 140 5.27 12.69 3.61
CA GLU A 140 6.36 12.62 2.62
C GLU A 140 6.74 11.16 2.32
N ARG A 141 6.93 10.36 3.35
CA ARG A 141 7.26 8.94 3.20
C ARG A 141 6.12 8.15 2.53
N GLU A 142 4.88 8.37 2.94
CA GLU A 142 3.71 7.70 2.34
C GLU A 142 3.55 8.09 0.86
N THR A 143 3.86 9.34 0.51
CA THR A 143 3.87 9.84 -0.87
C THR A 143 4.98 9.18 -1.70
N GLN A 144 6.17 9.02 -1.15
CA GLN A 144 7.27 8.31 -1.83
C GLN A 144 6.91 6.84 -2.08
N GLU A 145 6.32 6.16 -1.10
CA GLU A 145 5.82 4.78 -1.23
C GLU A 145 4.74 4.68 -2.34
N ALA A 146 3.81 5.63 -2.39
CA ALA A 146 2.78 5.69 -3.44
C ALA A 146 3.39 5.94 -4.83
N ASN A 147 4.37 6.84 -4.93
CA ASN A 147 5.08 7.12 -6.18
C ASN A 147 5.83 5.90 -6.70
N LEU A 148 6.46 5.13 -5.82
CA LEU A 148 7.12 3.88 -6.18
C LEU A 148 6.13 2.87 -6.75
N MET A 149 4.98 2.66 -6.12
CA MET A 149 3.92 1.76 -6.63
C MET A 149 3.38 2.24 -7.99
N ASN A 150 3.17 3.55 -8.16
CA ASN A 150 2.76 4.13 -9.43
C ASN A 150 3.78 3.87 -10.55
N LYS A 151 5.08 4.02 -10.27
CA LYS A 151 6.14 3.72 -11.25
C LYS A 151 6.18 2.25 -11.63
N MET A 152 6.01 1.34 -10.68
CA MET A 152 5.88 -0.09 -10.98
C MET A 152 4.67 -0.37 -11.88
N GLY A 153 3.54 0.32 -11.65
CA GLY A 153 2.35 0.24 -12.48
C GLY A 153 2.59 0.70 -13.93
N VAL A 154 3.55 1.60 -14.15
CA VAL A 154 3.98 2.03 -15.50
C VAL A 154 4.97 1.04 -16.12
N PHE A 155 5.90 0.49 -15.33
CA PHE A 155 6.92 -0.42 -15.84
C PHE A 155 6.33 -1.78 -16.25
N ALA A 156 5.37 -2.32 -15.50
CA ALA A 156 4.82 -3.65 -15.77
C ALA A 156 4.21 -3.80 -17.18
N PRO A 157 3.35 -2.89 -17.69
CA PRO A 157 2.88 -2.95 -19.07
C PRO A 157 3.99 -2.77 -20.11
N ALA A 158 4.99 -1.92 -19.84
CA ALA A 158 6.13 -1.72 -20.74
C ALA A 158 6.93 -3.02 -20.93
N PHE A 159 7.24 -3.73 -19.84
CA PHE A 159 7.88 -5.05 -19.93
C PHE A 159 6.95 -6.13 -20.49
N GLY A 160 5.62 -5.99 -20.35
CA GLY A 160 4.65 -6.81 -21.05
C GLY A 160 4.79 -6.69 -22.57
N LEU A 161 4.91 -5.47 -23.08
CA LEU A 161 5.17 -5.23 -24.51
C LEU A 161 6.51 -5.83 -24.97
N VAL A 162 7.57 -5.65 -24.21
CA VAL A 162 8.87 -6.29 -24.49
C VAL A 162 8.74 -7.81 -24.55
N GLY A 163 8.02 -8.41 -23.62
CA GLY A 163 7.76 -9.85 -23.59
C GLY A 163 7.03 -10.35 -24.83
N THR A 164 6.03 -9.60 -25.34
CA THR A 164 5.33 -9.95 -26.60
C THR A 164 6.25 -9.85 -27.81
N LEU A 165 7.09 -8.83 -27.89
CA LEU A 165 8.06 -8.68 -28.99
C LEU A 165 9.07 -9.83 -29.00
N ILE A 166 9.60 -10.23 -27.84
CA ILE A 166 10.50 -11.38 -27.72
C ILE A 166 9.78 -12.67 -28.14
N GLY A 167 8.51 -12.85 -27.73
CA GLY A 167 7.69 -13.97 -28.13
C GLY A 167 7.49 -14.08 -29.65
N LEU A 168 7.26 -12.93 -30.32
CA LEU A 168 7.17 -12.88 -31.79
C LEU A 168 8.48 -13.29 -32.47
N VAL A 169 9.63 -12.88 -31.92
CA VAL A 169 10.93 -13.31 -32.45
C VAL A 169 11.08 -14.83 -32.42
N PHE A 170 10.71 -15.47 -31.30
CA PHE A 170 10.74 -16.94 -31.18
C PHE A 170 9.75 -17.67 -32.08
N MET A 171 8.71 -16.99 -32.57
CA MET A 171 7.79 -17.59 -33.56
C MET A 171 8.32 -17.52 -35.01
N LEU A 172 9.29 -16.62 -35.28
CA LEU A 172 9.84 -16.43 -36.64
C LEU A 172 11.05 -17.33 -36.91
N PHE A 173 11.62 -17.96 -35.88
CA PHE A 173 12.73 -18.89 -35.94
C PHE A 173 12.35 -20.28 -35.49
#